data_7380fc11a44703dc1a4c87a4437c8843
#
_entry.id   7380fc11a44703dc1a4c87a4437c8843
#
_cell.length_a   1.000
_cell.length_b   1.000
_cell.length_c   1.000
_cell.angle_alpha   90.00
_cell.angle_beta   90.00
_cell.angle_gamma   90.00
#
_symmetry.space_group_name_H-M   'P 1'
#
loop_
_entity.id
_entity.type
_entity.pdbx_description
1 polymer ?
#
loop_
_entity_poly.entity_id
_entity_poly.type
_entity_poly.pdbx_seq_one_letter_code
_entity_poly.pdbx_strand_id
1 'polypeptide(L)'
;DIQSKINKFLPGGSSSGGKPIGLILIILAFVWLASGLYRVGPDEQGVVLRFGKFIKTTQPGLHYHIPLPIETVQTPKVTKVNRIDIGFRSERDSGFSSGGGVADVPQESLMLTGDENIVNIDFSVFWVIKDAGKFLFEIQDPEGTVKAAAETSMREVIAKSKIQPVLTEGRAQIEIETQEIIQSILDEYNSGIQVTQVQTQKADPPDQVIDAFRDVQAARADMERSKNEAEAYANDVIPRARGEACLLYTSPTPRDGLLPR
;
A
#
# COMPACT_ATOMS: atom_id res chain seq x y z
N ASP A 1 -48.36 8.59 -43.15
CA ASP A 1 -49.46 7.67 -42.67
C ASP A 1 -49.28 7.15 -41.22
N ILE A 2 -48.44 7.81 -40.44
CA ILE A 2 -48.26 7.49 -39.03
C ILE A 2 -49.40 8.05 -38.15
N GLN A 3 -50.02 9.18 -38.59
CA GLN A 3 -51.12 9.80 -37.86
C GLN A 3 -52.42 8.97 -37.89
N SER A 4 -52.66 8.17 -38.94
CA SER A 4 -53.84 7.31 -39.04
C SER A 4 -53.77 6.08 -38.12
N LYS A 5 -52.57 5.61 -37.78
CA LYS A 5 -52.38 4.49 -36.86
C LYS A 5 -52.48 4.88 -35.38
N ILE A 6 -52.10 6.12 -35.05
CA ILE A 6 -52.18 6.66 -33.67
C ILE A 6 -53.65 6.89 -33.27
N ASN A 7 -54.52 7.33 -34.22
CA ASN A 7 -55.96 7.53 -33.95
C ASN A 7 -56.77 6.23 -33.72
N LYS A 8 -56.24 5.07 -34.09
CA LYS A 8 -56.91 3.78 -33.92
C LYS A 8 -56.70 3.12 -32.55
N PHE A 9 -55.75 3.64 -31.78
CA PHE A 9 -55.44 3.18 -30.41
C PHE A 9 -56.06 4.04 -29.29
N LEU A 10 -56.70 5.17 -29.65
CA LEU A 10 -57.44 5.97 -28.67
C LEU A 10 -58.95 5.64 -28.80
N PRO A 11 -59.55 5.00 -27.77
CA PRO A 11 -61.03 4.83 -27.79
C PRO A 11 -61.68 6.20 -27.70
N GLY A 12 -62.38 6.52 -28.77
CA GLY A 12 -63.13 7.75 -28.91
C GLY A 12 -64.26 7.83 -27.85
N GLY A 13 -64.31 8.96 -27.14
CA GLY A 13 -65.34 9.27 -26.17
C GLY A 13 -65.29 10.72 -25.74
N SER A 14 -66.11 11.52 -26.35
CA SER A 14 -66.58 12.87 -26.05
C SER A 14 -66.21 13.53 -24.72
N SER A 15 -65.83 14.79 -24.88
CA SER A 15 -65.93 15.88 -23.89
C SER A 15 -65.21 15.71 -22.54
N SER A 16 -63.93 15.92 -22.55
CA SER A 16 -63.16 16.59 -21.55
C SER A 16 -61.69 16.59 -21.95
N GLY A 17 -61.11 17.74 -22.27
CA GLY A 17 -59.74 17.91 -22.83
C GLY A 17 -58.57 17.45 -21.91
N GLY A 18 -58.85 16.67 -20.86
CA GLY A 18 -57.82 16.22 -19.91
C GLY A 18 -57.47 14.73 -19.99
N LYS A 19 -58.33 13.86 -20.59
CA LYS A 19 -58.10 12.38 -20.56
C LYS A 19 -56.87 11.91 -21.36
N PRO A 20 -56.60 12.37 -22.60
CA PRO A 20 -55.41 11.94 -23.34
C PRO A 20 -54.10 12.49 -22.73
N ILE A 21 -54.16 13.71 -22.16
CA ILE A 21 -53.03 14.31 -21.47
C ILE A 21 -52.69 13.54 -20.21
N GLY A 22 -53.70 13.10 -19.44
CA GLY A 22 -53.50 12.27 -18.25
C GLY A 22 -52.87 10.91 -18.56
N LEU A 23 -53.27 10.26 -19.66
CA LEU A 23 -52.72 8.99 -20.08
C LEU A 23 -51.24 9.15 -20.54
N ILE A 24 -50.92 10.24 -21.26
CA ILE A 24 -49.55 10.57 -21.65
C ILE A 24 -48.67 10.82 -20.42
N LEU A 25 -49.18 11.55 -19.43
CA LEU A 25 -48.44 11.80 -18.18
C LEU A 25 -48.17 10.52 -17.38
N ILE A 26 -49.15 9.60 -17.35
CA ILE A 26 -49.02 8.29 -16.67
C ILE A 26 -47.94 7.44 -17.39
N ILE A 27 -47.92 7.39 -18.72
CA ILE A 27 -46.92 6.68 -19.50
C ILE A 27 -45.56 7.29 -19.26
N LEU A 28 -45.43 8.61 -19.28
CA LEU A 28 -44.17 9.32 -19.04
C LEU A 28 -43.66 9.11 -17.62
N ALA A 29 -44.55 9.09 -16.62
CA ALA A 29 -44.22 8.75 -15.25
C ALA A 29 -43.75 7.29 -15.11
N PHE A 30 -44.40 6.36 -15.83
CA PHE A 30 -44.00 4.97 -15.84
C PHE A 30 -42.62 4.76 -16.47
N VAL A 31 -42.33 5.39 -17.61
CA VAL A 31 -41.02 5.38 -18.27
C VAL A 31 -39.97 6.00 -17.38
N TRP A 32 -40.28 7.12 -16.70
CA TRP A 32 -39.41 7.74 -15.75
C TRP A 32 -39.07 6.82 -14.57
N LEU A 33 -40.08 6.18 -13.97
CA LEU A 33 -39.86 5.18 -12.90
C LEU A 33 -39.05 3.96 -13.39
N ALA A 34 -39.28 3.48 -14.60
CA ALA A 34 -38.54 2.35 -15.15
C ALA A 34 -37.05 2.66 -15.42
N SER A 35 -36.71 3.93 -15.59
CA SER A 35 -35.30 4.36 -15.79
C SER A 35 -34.44 4.25 -14.54
N GLY A 36 -35.01 3.93 -13.37
CA GLY A 36 -34.28 3.79 -12.10
C GLY A 36 -33.53 2.46 -11.92
N LEU A 37 -33.53 1.57 -12.91
CA LEU A 37 -32.75 0.33 -12.84
C LEU A 37 -31.29 0.60 -13.14
N TYR A 38 -30.39 0.14 -12.25
CA TYR A 38 -28.95 0.21 -12.46
C TYR A 38 -28.26 -1.10 -12.09
N ARG A 39 -27.13 -1.34 -12.71
CA ARG A 39 -26.30 -2.53 -12.47
C ARG A 39 -25.00 -2.12 -11.80
N VAL A 40 -24.66 -2.80 -10.71
CA VAL A 40 -23.37 -2.70 -10.02
C VAL A 40 -22.51 -3.89 -10.48
N GLY A 41 -21.31 -3.62 -10.99
CA GLY A 41 -20.36 -4.65 -11.41
C GLY A 41 -19.84 -5.47 -10.23
N PRO A 42 -19.20 -6.63 -10.47
CA PRO A 42 -18.65 -7.48 -9.42
C PRO A 42 -17.45 -6.84 -8.70
N ASP A 43 -16.78 -5.89 -9.34
CA ASP A 43 -15.65 -5.12 -8.83
C ASP A 43 -16.05 -3.76 -8.27
N GLU A 44 -17.35 -3.43 -8.29
CA GLU A 44 -17.88 -2.13 -7.89
C GLU A 44 -18.75 -2.25 -6.64
N GLN A 45 -18.90 -1.15 -5.94
CA GLN A 45 -19.84 -0.97 -4.86
C GLN A 45 -20.70 0.25 -5.16
N GLY A 46 -22.04 0.08 -5.18
CA GLY A 46 -22.92 1.19 -5.48
C GLY A 46 -23.21 2.03 -4.24
N VAL A 47 -23.04 3.33 -4.35
CA VAL A 47 -23.32 4.32 -3.30
C VAL A 47 -24.49 5.17 -3.75
N VAL A 48 -25.62 5.07 -3.06
CA VAL A 48 -26.84 5.78 -3.38
C VAL A 48 -26.94 7.05 -2.56
N LEU A 49 -27.06 8.17 -3.28
CA LEU A 49 -27.27 9.50 -2.71
C LEU A 49 -28.68 9.98 -3.01
N ARG A 50 -29.37 10.52 -2.03
CA ARG A 50 -30.65 11.23 -2.20
C ARG A 50 -30.46 12.69 -1.92
N PHE A 51 -30.69 13.53 -2.91
CA PHE A 51 -30.44 14.97 -2.85
C PHE A 51 -29.03 15.32 -2.33
N GLY A 52 -28.01 14.52 -2.73
CA GLY A 52 -26.62 14.68 -2.31
C GLY A 52 -26.26 14.09 -0.94
N LYS A 53 -27.24 13.55 -0.18
CA LYS A 53 -26.97 12.90 1.11
C LYS A 53 -26.81 11.39 0.94
N PHE A 54 -25.79 10.82 1.53
CA PHE A 54 -25.57 9.36 1.59
C PHE A 54 -26.72 8.64 2.30
N ILE A 55 -27.25 7.58 1.70
CA ILE A 55 -28.33 6.75 2.28
C ILE A 55 -27.87 5.33 2.53
N LYS A 56 -27.37 4.67 1.49
CA LYS A 56 -27.02 3.26 1.55
C LYS A 56 -25.94 2.89 0.56
N THR A 57 -25.21 1.84 0.88
CA THR A 57 -24.29 1.15 -0.01
C THR A 57 -24.98 -0.10 -0.56
N THR A 58 -24.80 -0.39 -1.86
CA THR A 58 -25.36 -1.58 -2.52
C THR A 58 -24.25 -2.48 -3.02
N GLN A 59 -24.43 -3.78 -2.85
CA GLN A 59 -23.51 -4.81 -3.31
C GLN A 59 -23.65 -5.07 -4.81
N PRO A 60 -22.71 -5.81 -5.44
CA PRO A 60 -22.82 -6.20 -6.85
C PRO A 60 -24.18 -6.86 -7.17
N GLY A 61 -24.77 -6.46 -8.29
CA GLY A 61 -26.07 -6.97 -8.72
C GLY A 61 -26.92 -5.91 -9.43
N LEU A 62 -28.20 -6.28 -9.67
CA LEU A 62 -29.19 -5.38 -10.23
C LEU A 62 -29.98 -4.73 -9.09
N HIS A 63 -29.99 -3.42 -9.06
CA HIS A 63 -30.67 -2.63 -8.04
C HIS A 63 -31.57 -1.58 -8.67
N TYR A 64 -32.46 -1.06 -7.85
CA TYR A 64 -33.36 0.01 -8.21
C TYR A 64 -33.11 1.24 -7.33
N HIS A 65 -33.04 2.40 -7.95
CA HIS A 65 -33.04 3.70 -7.29
C HIS A 65 -34.14 4.60 -7.86
N ILE A 66 -34.51 5.63 -7.14
CA ILE A 66 -35.47 6.61 -7.65
C ILE A 66 -34.74 7.44 -8.71
N PRO A 67 -35.29 7.58 -9.94
CA PRO A 67 -34.62 8.28 -11.02
C PRO A 67 -34.30 9.73 -10.68
N LEU A 68 -33.30 10.27 -11.40
CA LEU A 68 -32.97 11.68 -11.35
C LEU A 68 -34.24 12.57 -11.43
N PRO A 69 -34.33 13.65 -10.64
CA PRO A 69 -33.28 14.31 -9.84
C PRO A 69 -33.21 13.87 -8.36
N ILE A 70 -33.95 12.84 -7.93
CA ILE A 70 -34.11 12.49 -6.51
C ILE A 70 -32.89 11.71 -6.00
N GLU A 71 -32.50 10.67 -6.70
CA GLU A 71 -31.34 9.84 -6.32
C GLU A 71 -30.28 9.82 -7.42
N THR A 72 -29.01 9.77 -6.97
CA THR A 72 -27.83 9.62 -7.82
C THR A 72 -27.03 8.43 -7.30
N VAL A 73 -26.48 7.62 -8.20
CA VAL A 73 -25.66 6.47 -7.83
C VAL A 73 -24.23 6.69 -8.32
N GLN A 74 -23.27 6.44 -7.44
CA GLN A 74 -21.85 6.37 -7.79
C GLN A 74 -21.37 4.93 -7.59
N THR A 75 -20.56 4.42 -8.52
CA THR A 75 -20.06 3.04 -8.49
C THR A 75 -18.53 3.01 -8.51
N PRO A 76 -17.87 3.34 -7.40
CA PRO A 76 -16.42 3.23 -7.31
C PRO A 76 -15.99 1.77 -7.35
N LYS A 77 -14.81 1.52 -7.97
CA LYS A 77 -14.21 0.19 -8.07
C LYS A 77 -13.48 -0.15 -6.78
N VAL A 78 -14.06 -1.02 -5.96
CA VAL A 78 -13.52 -1.38 -4.64
C VAL A 78 -12.43 -2.46 -4.69
N THR A 79 -12.48 -3.36 -5.68
CA THR A 79 -11.48 -4.43 -5.82
C THR A 79 -10.22 -3.99 -6.58
N LYS A 80 -10.26 -2.83 -7.20
CA LYS A 80 -9.09 -2.28 -7.89
C LYS A 80 -8.02 -1.92 -6.87
N VAL A 81 -6.83 -2.53 -7.00
CA VAL A 81 -5.66 -2.13 -6.24
C VAL A 81 -5.13 -0.83 -6.84
N ASN A 82 -5.14 0.21 -6.04
CA ASN A 82 -4.53 1.50 -6.36
C ASN A 82 -3.10 1.51 -5.83
N ARG A 83 -2.21 2.22 -6.52
CA ARG A 83 -0.80 2.35 -6.16
C ARG A 83 -0.46 3.83 -6.07
N ILE A 84 0.26 4.20 -5.05
CA ILE A 84 0.84 5.52 -4.88
C ILE A 84 2.35 5.35 -4.72
N ASP A 85 3.11 6.06 -5.55
CA ASP A 85 4.56 6.06 -5.52
C ASP A 85 5.05 7.30 -4.75
N ILE A 86 6.00 7.09 -3.83
CA ILE A 86 6.55 8.10 -2.94
C ILE A 86 8.08 8.08 -3.07
N GLY A 87 8.66 9.26 -3.24
CA GLY A 87 10.10 9.45 -3.48
C GLY A 87 10.47 9.50 -4.96
N PHE A 88 9.66 8.94 -5.84
CA PHE A 88 9.91 8.92 -7.27
C PHE A 88 8.62 9.11 -8.08
N ARG A 89 8.78 9.51 -9.34
CA ARG A 89 7.68 9.58 -10.30
C ARG A 89 7.97 8.65 -11.47
N SER A 90 7.05 7.72 -11.72
CA SER A 90 7.10 6.85 -12.90
C SER A 90 6.54 7.61 -14.11
N GLU A 91 7.07 7.35 -15.32
CA GLU A 91 6.62 7.97 -16.59
C GLU A 91 5.12 7.83 -16.87
N ARG A 92 4.43 6.89 -16.21
CA ARG A 92 2.99 6.70 -16.41
C ARG A 92 2.13 7.84 -15.84
N ASP A 93 2.65 8.61 -14.88
CA ASP A 93 1.94 9.73 -14.26
C ASP A 93 2.26 11.08 -14.91
N SER A 94 3.40 11.21 -15.55
CA SER A 94 3.75 12.41 -16.31
C SER A 94 3.36 12.22 -17.78
N GLY A 95 2.22 12.76 -18.18
CA GLY A 95 1.74 12.74 -19.57
C GLY A 95 2.65 13.48 -20.57
N PHE A 96 3.94 13.62 -20.31
CA PHE A 96 4.98 14.18 -21.16
C PHE A 96 5.97 13.09 -21.51
N SER A 97 5.83 12.53 -22.71
CA SER A 97 6.79 11.64 -23.35
C SER A 97 8.03 12.43 -23.78
N SER A 98 9.09 12.42 -22.99
CA SER A 98 10.43 12.73 -23.48
C SER A 98 11.51 12.20 -22.53
N GLY A 99 12.02 11.01 -22.83
CA GLY A 99 13.24 10.44 -22.25
C GLY A 99 13.01 9.62 -20.98
N GLY A 100 12.95 8.28 -21.16
CA GLY A 100 12.72 7.28 -20.12
C GLY A 100 13.61 7.38 -18.89
N GLY A 101 13.16 8.05 -17.87
CA GLY A 101 13.83 8.14 -16.58
C GLY A 101 12.84 8.23 -15.44
N VAL A 102 13.08 7.46 -14.37
CA VAL A 102 12.43 7.66 -13.08
C VAL A 102 12.97 8.98 -12.53
N ALA A 103 12.11 9.96 -12.29
CA ALA A 103 12.49 11.23 -11.69
C ALA A 103 12.40 11.09 -10.16
N ASP A 104 13.54 11.17 -9.48
CA ASP A 104 13.60 11.22 -8.01
C ASP A 104 13.05 12.55 -7.49
N VAL A 105 12.28 12.48 -6.39
CA VAL A 105 11.74 13.64 -5.67
C VAL A 105 12.39 13.69 -4.28
N PRO A 106 13.54 14.36 -4.13
CA PRO A 106 14.31 14.33 -2.88
C PRO A 106 13.56 14.84 -1.64
N GLN A 107 12.54 15.68 -1.85
CA GLN A 107 11.71 16.19 -0.75
C GLN A 107 10.86 15.09 -0.09
N GLU A 108 10.50 14.04 -0.83
CA GLU A 108 9.70 12.92 -0.37
C GLU A 108 10.56 11.73 0.06
N SER A 109 11.72 11.52 -0.59
CA SER A 109 12.58 10.34 -0.42
C SER A 109 13.63 10.48 0.68
N LEU A 110 14.11 11.70 0.98
CA LEU A 110 15.15 11.89 1.99
C LEU A 110 14.57 11.78 3.41
N MET A 111 15.14 10.86 4.19
CA MET A 111 14.74 10.57 5.57
C MET A 111 15.95 10.47 6.48
N LEU A 112 15.77 10.82 7.77
CA LEU A 112 16.79 10.71 8.79
C LEU A 112 16.56 9.46 9.63
N THR A 113 17.57 8.64 9.80
CA THR A 113 17.55 7.45 10.65
C THR A 113 17.82 7.80 12.12
N GLY A 114 17.50 6.88 13.04
CA GLY A 114 17.73 7.07 14.47
C GLY A 114 19.20 7.16 14.90
N ASP A 115 20.11 6.77 14.03
CA ASP A 115 21.56 6.90 14.20
C ASP A 115 22.17 8.07 13.41
N GLU A 116 21.35 9.10 13.13
CA GLU A 116 21.73 10.39 12.54
C GLU A 116 22.29 10.29 11.10
N ASN A 117 21.94 9.23 10.37
CA ASN A 117 22.31 9.10 8.96
C ASN A 117 21.14 9.52 8.06
N ILE A 118 21.48 10.07 6.89
CA ILE A 118 20.49 10.39 5.85
C ILE A 118 20.41 9.24 4.87
N VAL A 119 19.16 8.82 4.57
CA VAL A 119 18.88 7.78 3.58
C VAL A 119 17.87 8.29 2.56
N ASN A 120 18.01 7.82 1.33
CA ASN A 120 17.08 8.05 0.23
C ASN A 120 16.22 6.79 0.09
N ILE A 121 14.91 6.89 0.35
CA ILE A 121 14.00 5.75 0.33
C ILE A 121 12.86 6.04 -0.62
N ASP A 122 12.76 5.18 -1.65
CA ASP A 122 11.66 5.16 -2.60
C ASP A 122 10.76 3.97 -2.28
N PHE A 123 9.47 4.20 -2.15
CA PHE A 123 8.53 3.14 -1.83
C PHE A 123 7.18 3.34 -2.48
N SER A 124 6.42 2.26 -2.60
CA SER A 124 5.08 2.24 -3.16
C SER A 124 4.10 1.69 -2.15
N VAL A 125 2.95 2.34 -2.03
CA VAL A 125 1.85 1.89 -1.19
C VAL A 125 0.73 1.37 -2.06
N PHE A 126 0.30 0.14 -1.80
CA PHE A 126 -0.83 -0.50 -2.46
C PHE A 126 -2.03 -0.49 -1.53
N TRP A 127 -3.17 -0.03 -2.02
CA TRP A 127 -4.38 0.09 -1.22
C TRP A 127 -5.64 -0.18 -2.03
N VAL A 128 -6.70 -0.57 -1.35
CA VAL A 128 -8.02 -0.85 -1.90
C VAL A 128 -9.09 -0.10 -1.11
N ILE A 129 -10.24 0.11 -1.73
CA ILE A 129 -11.39 0.71 -1.05
C ILE A 129 -12.13 -0.41 -0.32
N LYS A 130 -12.22 -0.33 1.01
CA LYS A 130 -12.98 -1.26 1.86
C LYS A 130 -14.44 -0.85 1.99
N ASP A 131 -14.69 0.45 2.14
CA ASP A 131 -16.02 1.04 2.27
C ASP A 131 -16.14 2.26 1.36
N ALA A 132 -16.91 2.09 0.28
CA ALA A 132 -17.10 3.14 -0.72
C ALA A 132 -17.83 4.37 -0.17
N GLY A 133 -18.70 4.19 0.83
CA GLY A 133 -19.41 5.31 1.45
C GLY A 133 -18.45 6.21 2.21
N LYS A 134 -17.62 5.64 3.08
CA LYS A 134 -16.62 6.39 3.84
C LYS A 134 -15.59 7.05 2.91
N PHE A 135 -15.08 6.29 1.93
CA PHE A 135 -14.11 6.78 0.95
C PHE A 135 -14.57 8.03 0.21
N LEU A 136 -15.86 8.13 -0.13
CA LEU A 136 -16.41 9.25 -0.91
C LEU A 136 -16.80 10.45 -0.05
N PHE A 137 -17.12 10.28 1.24
CA PHE A 137 -17.75 11.35 2.03
C PHE A 137 -16.98 11.77 3.27
N GLU A 138 -16.11 10.93 3.81
CA GLU A 138 -15.36 11.29 5.03
C GLU A 138 -14.06 12.04 4.70
N ILE A 139 -13.51 11.85 3.50
CA ILE A 139 -12.23 12.46 3.10
C ILE A 139 -12.40 13.22 1.78
N GLN A 140 -11.92 14.45 1.73
CA GLN A 140 -11.98 15.29 0.54
C GLN A 140 -11.00 14.83 -0.55
N ASP A 141 -9.77 14.49 -0.17
CA ASP A 141 -8.71 13.98 -1.06
C ASP A 141 -8.12 12.69 -0.49
N PRO A 142 -8.68 11.53 -0.87
CA PRO A 142 -8.21 10.24 -0.36
C PRO A 142 -6.77 9.92 -0.78
N GLU A 143 -6.39 10.21 -2.03
CA GLU A 143 -5.04 9.91 -2.53
C GLU A 143 -3.98 10.76 -1.84
N GLY A 144 -4.22 12.05 -1.69
CA GLY A 144 -3.34 12.94 -0.93
C GLY A 144 -3.23 12.56 0.53
N THR A 145 -4.33 12.11 1.15
CA THR A 145 -4.34 11.67 2.55
C THR A 145 -3.52 10.38 2.73
N VAL A 146 -3.69 9.38 1.85
CA VAL A 146 -2.88 8.15 1.88
C VAL A 146 -1.41 8.47 1.69
N LYS A 147 -1.08 9.37 0.77
CA LYS A 147 0.30 9.80 0.52
C LYS A 147 0.92 10.46 1.76
N ALA A 148 0.23 11.42 2.36
CA ALA A 148 0.71 12.13 3.55
C ALA A 148 0.86 11.17 4.76
N ALA A 149 -0.10 10.27 4.95
CA ALA A 149 -0.02 9.23 5.98
C ALA A 149 1.17 8.31 5.75
N ALA A 150 1.40 7.88 4.51
CA ALA A 150 2.50 7.01 4.14
C ALA A 150 3.88 7.67 4.35
N GLU A 151 4.04 8.92 3.93
CA GLU A 151 5.28 9.69 4.16
C GLU A 151 5.56 9.86 5.65
N THR A 152 4.55 10.18 6.43
CA THR A 152 4.69 10.39 7.88
C THR A 152 5.04 9.09 8.59
N SER A 153 4.34 8.00 8.27
CA SER A 153 4.56 6.69 8.87
C SER A 153 5.94 6.12 8.56
N MET A 154 6.36 6.20 7.29
CA MET A 154 7.70 5.75 6.89
C MET A 154 8.78 6.57 7.60
N ARG A 155 8.63 7.89 7.66
CA ARG A 155 9.57 8.77 8.38
C ARG A 155 9.66 8.42 9.86
N GLU A 156 8.54 8.09 10.49
CA GLU A 156 8.49 7.67 11.90
C GLU A 156 9.24 6.35 12.13
N VAL A 157 9.02 5.35 11.29
CA VAL A 157 9.66 4.03 11.40
C VAL A 157 11.18 4.15 11.16
N ILE A 158 11.56 4.88 10.12
CA ILE A 158 12.97 5.11 9.78
C ILE A 158 13.69 5.90 10.89
N ALA A 159 13.05 6.90 11.48
CA ALA A 159 13.64 7.68 12.59
C ALA A 159 13.88 6.83 13.86
N LYS A 160 13.17 5.73 14.02
CA LYS A 160 13.39 4.76 15.12
C LYS A 160 14.40 3.68 14.75
N SER A 161 14.70 3.50 13.47
CA SER A 161 15.57 2.44 12.95
C SER A 161 17.00 2.93 12.77
N LYS A 162 17.96 2.00 12.87
CA LYS A 162 19.35 2.25 12.48
C LYS A 162 19.51 2.09 10.97
N ILE A 163 20.53 2.72 10.38
CA ILE A 163 20.76 2.67 8.94
C ILE A 163 21.01 1.24 8.42
N GLN A 164 21.71 0.41 9.18
CA GLN A 164 22.06 -0.95 8.73
C GLN A 164 20.84 -1.84 8.42
N PRO A 165 19.83 -2.01 9.31
CA PRO A 165 18.60 -2.71 9.01
C PRO A 165 17.82 -2.13 7.81
N VAL A 166 17.81 -0.81 7.65
CA VAL A 166 17.12 -0.13 6.54
C VAL A 166 17.70 -0.55 5.18
N LEU A 167 19.04 -0.67 5.11
CA LEU A 167 19.73 -1.02 3.87
C LEU A 167 19.74 -2.53 3.57
N THR A 168 19.48 -3.40 4.55
CA THR A 168 19.68 -4.85 4.44
C THR A 168 18.43 -5.66 4.77
N GLU A 169 18.51 -6.56 5.73
CA GLU A 169 17.48 -7.56 6.06
C GLU A 169 16.28 -6.98 6.80
N GLY A 170 16.38 -5.78 7.36
CA GLY A 170 15.31 -5.14 8.12
C GLY A 170 14.18 -4.55 7.27
N ARG A 171 14.30 -4.52 5.93
CA ARG A 171 13.30 -3.92 5.03
C ARG A 171 11.91 -4.49 5.21
N ALA A 172 11.79 -5.81 5.28
CA ALA A 172 10.48 -6.47 5.43
C ALA A 172 9.78 -6.08 6.75
N GLN A 173 10.54 -5.93 7.84
CA GLN A 173 9.99 -5.50 9.12
C GLN A 173 9.53 -4.03 9.05
N ILE A 174 10.32 -3.17 8.43
CA ILE A 174 9.98 -1.76 8.21
C ILE A 174 8.71 -1.61 7.37
N GLU A 175 8.55 -2.41 6.30
CA GLU A 175 7.35 -2.41 5.46
C GLU A 175 6.10 -2.79 6.25
N ILE A 176 6.18 -3.81 7.12
CA ILE A 176 5.08 -4.25 7.97
C ILE A 176 4.72 -3.17 9.00
N GLU A 177 5.70 -2.64 9.73
CA GLU A 177 5.47 -1.60 10.73
C GLU A 177 4.88 -0.33 10.10
N THR A 178 5.41 0.06 8.95
CA THR A 178 4.88 1.20 8.19
C THR A 178 3.44 0.95 7.76
N GLN A 179 3.11 -0.24 7.25
CA GLN A 179 1.76 -0.61 6.87
C GLN A 179 0.79 -0.51 8.05
N GLU A 180 1.17 -0.99 9.23
CA GLU A 180 0.36 -0.95 10.45
C GLU A 180 0.08 0.49 10.90
N ILE A 181 1.10 1.35 10.86
CA ILE A 181 0.94 2.77 11.24
C ILE A 181 0.05 3.50 10.23
N ILE A 182 0.27 3.31 8.91
CA ILE A 182 -0.59 3.89 7.88
C ILE A 182 -2.04 3.46 8.09
N GLN A 183 -2.29 2.16 8.31
CA GLN A 183 -3.63 1.65 8.53
C GLN A 183 -4.27 2.25 9.78
N SER A 184 -3.52 2.39 10.87
CA SER A 184 -3.99 3.03 12.10
C SER A 184 -4.43 4.47 11.88
N ILE A 185 -3.63 5.26 11.14
CA ILE A 185 -3.96 6.66 10.81
C ILE A 185 -5.22 6.72 9.92
N LEU A 186 -5.31 5.86 8.91
CA LEU A 186 -6.46 5.83 8.00
C LEU A 186 -7.74 5.37 8.68
N ASP A 187 -7.64 4.49 9.67
CA ASP A 187 -8.77 4.03 10.48
C ASP A 187 -9.23 5.13 11.46
N GLU A 188 -8.32 5.91 12.03
CA GLU A 188 -8.65 7.06 12.87
C GLU A 188 -9.45 8.11 12.08
N TYR A 189 -9.09 8.35 10.82
CA TYR A 189 -9.84 9.24 9.93
C TYR A 189 -11.10 8.62 9.34
N ASN A 190 -11.42 7.37 9.67
CA ASN A 190 -12.55 6.64 9.08
C ASN A 190 -12.55 6.64 7.54
N SER A 191 -11.39 6.56 6.94
CA SER A 191 -11.17 6.73 5.49
C SER A 191 -11.90 5.71 4.61
N GLY A 192 -12.27 4.55 5.14
CA GLY A 192 -12.79 3.43 4.36
C GLY A 192 -11.76 2.80 3.40
N ILE A 193 -10.46 3.06 3.62
CA ILE A 193 -9.34 2.55 2.83
C ILE A 193 -8.67 1.42 3.60
N GLN A 194 -8.22 0.40 2.87
CA GLN A 194 -7.39 -0.68 3.41
C GLN A 194 -6.07 -0.72 2.67
N VAL A 195 -4.97 -0.59 3.42
CA VAL A 195 -3.63 -0.76 2.88
C VAL A 195 -3.35 -2.26 2.73
N THR A 196 -3.02 -2.66 1.50
CA THR A 196 -2.75 -4.07 1.19
C THR A 196 -1.29 -4.40 1.42
N GLN A 197 -0.40 -3.52 0.98
CA GLN A 197 1.04 -3.73 1.06
C GLN A 197 1.78 -2.40 0.95
N VAL A 198 2.90 -2.30 1.66
CA VAL A 198 3.94 -1.30 1.44
C VAL A 198 5.15 -2.02 0.86
N GLN A 199 5.75 -1.47 -0.19
CA GLN A 199 6.89 -2.07 -0.85
C GLN A 199 7.99 -1.03 -1.06
N THR A 200 9.16 -1.27 -0.49
CA THR A 200 10.36 -0.46 -0.70
C THR A 200 10.99 -0.82 -2.05
N GLN A 201 11.17 0.17 -2.91
CA GLN A 201 11.80 0.02 -4.22
C GLN A 201 13.32 0.21 -4.12
N LYS A 202 13.73 1.29 -3.44
CA LYS A 202 15.11 1.69 -3.29
C LYS A 202 15.34 2.19 -1.87
N ALA A 203 16.48 1.85 -1.29
CA ALA A 203 16.93 2.39 -0.01
C ALA A 203 18.46 2.48 -0.08
N ASP A 204 18.97 3.68 -0.31
CA ASP A 204 20.38 3.94 -0.49
C ASP A 204 20.81 5.22 0.25
N PRO A 205 22.06 5.34 0.65
CA PRO A 205 22.60 6.62 1.09
C PRO A 205 22.57 7.66 -0.06
N PRO A 206 22.51 8.96 0.22
CA PRO A 206 22.61 10.00 -0.80
C PRO A 206 23.90 9.86 -1.61
N ASP A 207 23.85 10.17 -2.92
CA ASP A 207 24.96 10.00 -3.85
C ASP A 207 26.26 10.67 -3.39
N GLN A 208 26.15 11.80 -2.68
CA GLN A 208 27.28 12.56 -2.17
C GLN A 208 28.14 11.82 -1.13
N VAL A 209 27.56 10.84 -0.43
CA VAL A 209 28.21 10.10 0.67
C VAL A 209 28.42 8.62 0.38
N ILE A 210 28.04 8.14 -0.81
CA ILE A 210 28.12 6.72 -1.18
C ILE A 210 29.55 6.18 -1.03
N ASP A 211 30.55 6.92 -1.49
CA ASP A 211 31.94 6.46 -1.44
C ASP A 211 32.47 6.38 -0.01
N ALA A 212 32.15 7.38 0.83
CA ALA A 212 32.52 7.35 2.24
C ALA A 212 31.80 6.21 2.99
N PHE A 213 30.54 5.93 2.63
CA PHE A 213 29.77 4.84 3.21
C PHE A 213 30.34 3.45 2.84
N ARG A 214 30.77 3.28 1.58
CA ARG A 214 31.44 2.06 1.11
C ARG A 214 32.77 1.82 1.86
N ASP A 215 33.52 2.88 2.12
CA ASP A 215 34.77 2.80 2.85
C ASP A 215 34.57 2.33 4.30
N VAL A 216 33.54 2.88 4.98
CA VAL A 216 33.12 2.41 6.32
C VAL A 216 32.68 0.94 6.30
N GLN A 217 31.93 0.50 5.28
CA GLN A 217 31.52 -0.89 5.16
C GLN A 217 32.70 -1.83 4.93
N ALA A 218 33.66 -1.43 4.09
CA ALA A 218 34.90 -2.16 3.88
C ALA A 218 35.70 -2.32 5.17
N ALA A 219 35.87 -1.22 5.92
CA ALA A 219 36.56 -1.24 7.20
C ALA A 219 35.88 -2.15 8.24
N ARG A 220 34.54 -2.16 8.29
CA ARG A 220 33.80 -3.09 9.16
C ARG A 220 34.02 -4.55 8.76
N ALA A 221 33.94 -4.85 7.46
CA ALA A 221 34.19 -6.20 6.96
C ALA A 221 35.62 -6.67 7.28
N ASP A 222 36.59 -5.79 7.17
CA ASP A 222 38.00 -6.09 7.53
C ASP A 222 38.15 -6.33 9.03
N MET A 223 37.48 -5.56 9.87
CA MET A 223 37.46 -5.78 11.32
C MET A 223 36.81 -7.15 11.66
N GLU A 224 35.67 -7.50 11.07
CA GLU A 224 35.04 -8.81 11.30
C GLU A 224 35.89 -9.96 10.79
N ARG A 225 36.55 -9.81 9.64
CA ARG A 225 37.49 -10.80 9.12
C ARG A 225 38.64 -11.02 10.09
N SER A 226 39.29 -9.95 10.55
CA SER A 226 40.37 -10.04 11.51
C SER A 226 39.96 -10.69 12.83
N LYS A 227 38.77 -10.38 13.32
CA LYS A 227 38.18 -11.02 14.50
C LYS A 227 37.95 -12.51 14.29
N ASN A 228 37.34 -12.90 13.17
CA ASN A 228 37.07 -14.30 12.83
C ASN A 228 38.38 -15.09 12.66
N GLU A 229 39.42 -14.51 12.05
CA GLU A 229 40.72 -15.12 11.92
C GLU A 229 41.39 -15.32 13.30
N ALA A 230 41.28 -14.34 14.20
CA ALA A 230 41.81 -14.45 15.56
C ALA A 230 41.05 -15.50 16.39
N GLU A 231 39.72 -15.57 16.26
CA GLU A 231 38.87 -16.60 16.90
C GLU A 231 39.19 -18.00 16.34
N ALA A 232 39.37 -18.15 15.03
CA ALA A 232 39.75 -19.40 14.41
C ALA A 232 41.12 -19.87 14.90
N TYR A 233 42.10 -18.95 14.99
CA TYR A 233 43.43 -19.25 15.55
C TYR A 233 43.34 -19.68 17.02
N ALA A 234 42.57 -18.97 17.84
CA ALA A 234 42.37 -19.32 19.25
C ALA A 234 41.73 -20.69 19.41
N ASN A 235 40.73 -21.00 18.56
CA ASN A 235 40.02 -22.28 18.56
C ASN A 235 40.85 -23.45 18.04
N ASP A 236 41.94 -23.21 17.28
CA ASP A 236 42.90 -24.24 16.89
C ASP A 236 43.96 -24.45 17.97
N VAL A 237 44.60 -23.36 18.44
CA VAL A 237 45.75 -23.43 19.33
C VAL A 237 45.39 -23.89 20.74
N ILE A 238 44.30 -23.33 21.33
CA ILE A 238 43.96 -23.64 22.73
C ILE A 238 43.54 -25.09 22.93
N PRO A 239 42.67 -25.73 22.13
CA PRO A 239 42.34 -27.14 22.29
C PRO A 239 43.55 -28.06 22.00
N ARG A 240 44.41 -27.72 21.03
CA ARG A 240 45.60 -28.48 20.73
C ARG A 240 46.56 -28.46 21.92
N ALA A 241 46.89 -27.29 22.48
CA ALA A 241 47.71 -27.15 23.67
C ALA A 241 47.17 -27.89 24.90
N ARG A 242 45.83 -27.84 25.09
CA ARG A 242 45.18 -28.61 26.16
C ARG A 242 45.29 -30.12 25.94
N GLY A 243 45.17 -30.60 24.70
CA GLY A 243 45.36 -32.01 24.33
C GLY A 243 46.78 -32.48 24.58
N GLU A 244 47.77 -31.70 24.15
CA GLU A 244 49.20 -32.00 24.40
C GLU A 244 49.54 -32.02 25.88
N ALA A 245 49.01 -31.04 26.68
CA ALA A 245 49.19 -31.05 28.13
C ALA A 245 48.56 -32.26 28.80
N CYS A 246 47.40 -32.71 28.34
CA CYS A 246 46.72 -33.90 28.84
C CYS A 246 47.55 -35.18 28.52
N LEU A 247 48.13 -35.29 27.34
CA LEU A 247 48.96 -36.40 26.94
C LEU A 247 50.25 -36.46 27.78
N LEU A 248 50.88 -35.33 28.09
CA LEU A 248 52.06 -35.26 28.97
C LEU A 248 51.73 -35.74 30.39
N TYR A 249 50.55 -35.44 30.91
CA TYR A 249 50.13 -35.88 32.24
C TYR A 249 49.70 -37.35 32.30
N THR A 250 49.09 -37.88 31.25
CA THR A 250 48.58 -39.25 31.22
C THR A 250 49.55 -40.24 30.59
N SER A 251 50.64 -39.77 29.93
CA SER A 251 51.68 -40.64 29.37
C SER A 251 52.49 -41.27 30.54
N PRO A 252 52.65 -42.64 30.56
CA PRO A 252 53.49 -43.25 31.56
C PRO A 252 54.93 -42.75 31.42
N THR A 253 55.43 -42.17 32.50
CA THR A 253 56.81 -41.72 32.52
C THR A 253 57.73 -42.92 32.47
N PRO A 254 58.92 -42.81 31.86
CA PRO A 254 59.90 -43.89 31.84
C PRO A 254 60.29 -44.41 33.24
N ARG A 255 59.93 -43.66 34.29
CA ARG A 255 60.16 -44.01 35.70
C ARG A 255 59.21 -45.09 36.23
N ASP A 256 58.03 -45.21 35.66
CA ASP A 256 57.01 -46.18 36.14
C ASP A 256 57.30 -47.61 35.64
N GLY A 257 58.22 -47.78 34.69
CA GLY A 257 58.65 -49.07 34.19
C GLY A 257 59.87 -49.71 34.93
N LEU A 258 60.43 -49.03 35.95
CA LEU A 258 61.61 -49.44 36.64
C LEU A 258 61.39 -49.92 38.13
N LEU A 259 60.16 -50.23 38.49
CA LEU A 259 59.92 -50.90 39.78
C LEU A 259 60.13 -52.41 39.62
N PRO A 260 61.21 -52.99 40.16
CA PRO A 260 61.39 -54.44 40.21
C PRO A 260 60.31 -55.06 41.10
N ARG A 261 59.82 -56.20 40.64
CA ARG A 261 58.97 -57.07 41.46
C ARG A 261 59.71 -57.59 42.65
#